data_8ad26966ebd022cedf07c0f25540c031
#
_entry.id   8ad26966ebd022cedf07c0f25540c031
#
_cell.length_a   1.000
_cell.length_b   1.000
_cell.length_c   1.000
_cell.angle_alpha   90.00
_cell.angle_beta   90.00
_cell.angle_gamma   90.00
#
_symmetry.space_group_name_H-M   'P 1'
#
loop_
_entity.id
_entity.type
_entity.pdbx_description
1 polymer ?
#
loop_
_entity_poly.entity_id
_entity_poly.type
_entity_poly.pdbx_seq_one_letter_code
_entity_poly.pdbx_strand_id
1 'polypeptide(L)'
;MLFQSIQSVLVIILIIALGYVLQQRKWFGEEFPKNISRLITDIALPASIFSSVLKYLSRNELLSLGSSLIYPMGGVAITYIVAIVLVKVLKVRPGRRGTFINTIANANTIFIGLPLNIALFGENSMPYFLVYYVTNTVSTWVVGIFFIKADDPTKTSNSKTQHLNIKQIL
;
A
#
# COMPACT_ATOMS: atom_id res chain seq x y z
N MET A 1 16.95 10.37 18.49
CA MET A 1 16.38 9.75 17.27
C MET A 1 15.80 8.36 17.54
N LEU A 2 16.57 7.33 17.93
CA LEU A 2 16.03 5.97 18.18
C LEU A 2 14.87 5.95 19.18
N PHE A 3 14.98 6.66 20.29
CA PHE A 3 13.92 6.72 21.32
C PHE A 3 12.62 7.33 20.78
N GLN A 4 12.70 8.40 20.00
CA GLN A 4 11.53 9.02 19.35
C GLN A 4 10.88 8.07 18.33
N SER A 5 11.68 7.34 17.57
CA SER A 5 11.19 6.35 16.61
C SER A 5 10.45 5.21 17.30
N ILE A 6 11.01 4.69 18.41
CA ILE A 6 10.37 3.64 19.21
C ILE A 6 9.06 4.15 19.81
N GLN A 7 9.06 5.36 20.35
CA GLN A 7 7.87 5.98 20.93
C GLN A 7 6.76 6.13 19.87
N SER A 8 7.08 6.59 18.68
CA SER A 8 6.11 6.76 17.59
C SER A 8 5.49 5.43 17.16
N VAL A 9 6.31 4.38 17.02
CA VAL A 9 5.81 3.03 16.70
C VAL A 9 4.94 2.49 17.83
N LEU A 10 5.34 2.70 19.09
CA LEU A 10 4.60 2.25 20.27
C LEU A 10 3.21 2.92 20.34
N VAL A 11 3.12 4.22 20.05
CA VAL A 11 1.83 4.93 20.00
C VAL A 11 0.89 4.30 18.95
N ILE A 12 1.40 3.98 17.75
CA ILE A 12 0.60 3.33 16.73
C ILE A 12 0.10 1.95 17.19
N ILE A 13 0.98 1.15 17.80
CA ILE A 13 0.62 -0.16 18.37
C ILE A 13 -0.45 -0.01 19.45
N LEU A 14 -0.31 0.97 20.34
CA LEU A 14 -1.31 1.24 21.40
C LEU A 14 -2.67 1.63 20.83
N ILE A 15 -2.71 2.45 19.78
CA ILE A 15 -3.97 2.82 19.10
C ILE A 15 -4.63 1.59 18.48
N ILE A 16 -3.85 0.73 17.82
CA ILE A 16 -4.35 -0.53 17.25
C ILE A 16 -4.89 -1.45 18.36
N ALA A 17 -4.15 -1.60 19.46
CA ALA A 17 -4.57 -2.40 20.60
C ALA A 17 -5.86 -1.86 21.24
N LEU A 18 -5.97 -0.53 21.38
CA LEU A 18 -7.18 0.12 21.86
C LEU A 18 -8.36 -0.14 20.96
N GLY A 19 -8.20 0.01 19.63
CA GLY A 19 -9.23 -0.31 18.65
C GLY A 19 -9.70 -1.76 18.74
N TYR A 20 -8.76 -2.69 18.90
CA TYR A 20 -9.07 -4.11 19.11
C TYR A 20 -9.88 -4.35 20.37
N VAL A 21 -9.49 -3.77 21.52
CA VAL A 21 -10.21 -3.89 22.78
C VAL A 21 -11.62 -3.31 22.70
N LEU A 22 -11.78 -2.14 22.06
CA LEU A 22 -13.08 -1.51 21.86
C LEU A 22 -14.00 -2.37 20.97
N GLN A 23 -13.44 -2.98 19.92
CA GLN A 23 -14.18 -3.92 19.08
C GLN A 23 -14.60 -5.16 19.86
N GLN A 24 -13.73 -5.75 20.68
CA GLN A 24 -14.08 -6.88 21.55
C GLN A 24 -15.20 -6.55 22.55
N ARG A 25 -15.21 -5.32 23.05
CA ARG A 25 -16.26 -4.82 23.94
C ARG A 25 -17.55 -4.41 23.20
N LYS A 26 -17.65 -4.68 21.90
CA LYS A 26 -18.81 -4.34 21.06
C LYS A 26 -19.21 -2.86 21.08
N TRP A 27 -18.22 -1.98 21.29
CA TRP A 27 -18.43 -0.52 21.22
C TRP A 27 -18.77 -0.08 19.81
N PHE A 28 -18.26 -0.81 18.81
CA PHE A 28 -18.52 -0.57 17.41
C PHE A 28 -19.45 -1.63 16.87
N GLY A 29 -20.48 -1.22 16.14
CA GLY A 29 -21.34 -2.14 15.41
C GLY A 29 -20.55 -2.84 14.28
N GLU A 30 -21.08 -3.95 13.77
CA GLU A 30 -20.41 -4.77 12.74
C GLU A 30 -20.11 -3.98 11.45
N GLU A 31 -20.94 -3.01 11.08
CA GLU A 31 -20.76 -2.16 9.90
C GLU A 31 -19.79 -0.97 10.13
N PHE A 32 -19.42 -0.67 11.37
CA PHE A 32 -18.60 0.50 11.68
C PHE A 32 -17.22 0.46 11.01
N PRO A 33 -16.44 -0.64 11.06
CA PRO A 33 -15.13 -0.69 10.41
C PRO A 33 -15.23 -0.46 8.90
N LYS A 34 -16.27 -1.01 8.26
CA LYS A 34 -16.52 -0.87 6.83
C LYS A 34 -16.86 0.58 6.46
N ASN A 35 -17.75 1.21 7.23
CA ASN A 35 -18.16 2.59 7.00
C ASN A 35 -17.02 3.58 7.21
N ILE A 36 -16.22 3.40 8.26
CA ILE A 36 -15.02 4.22 8.53
C ILE A 36 -13.96 4.00 7.43
N SER A 37 -13.71 2.76 7.04
CA SER A 37 -12.77 2.46 5.96
C SER A 37 -13.21 3.15 4.66
N ARG A 38 -14.49 3.10 4.32
CA ARG A 38 -15.05 3.77 3.14
C ARG A 38 -14.92 5.29 3.23
N LEU A 39 -15.27 5.88 4.37
CA LEU A 39 -15.12 7.33 4.59
C LEU A 39 -13.66 7.78 4.42
N ILE A 40 -12.73 7.01 4.97
CA ILE A 40 -11.30 7.28 4.83
C ILE A 40 -10.88 7.15 3.36
N THR A 41 -11.22 6.05 2.71
CA THR A 41 -10.74 5.74 1.36
C THR A 41 -11.35 6.66 0.30
N ASP A 42 -12.66 6.93 0.40
CA ASP A 42 -13.39 7.63 -0.66
C ASP A 42 -13.39 9.15 -0.48
N ILE A 43 -13.19 9.65 0.74
CA ILE A 43 -13.28 11.08 1.04
C ILE A 43 -12.00 11.62 1.67
N ALA A 44 -11.58 11.09 2.84
CA ALA A 44 -10.50 11.68 3.60
C ALA A 44 -9.15 11.55 2.88
N LEU A 45 -8.87 10.42 2.24
CA LEU A 45 -7.65 10.16 1.49
C LEU A 45 -7.51 11.06 0.26
N PRO A 46 -8.47 11.12 -0.68
CA PRO A 46 -8.39 12.02 -1.81
C PRO A 46 -8.22 13.48 -1.38
N ALA A 47 -8.97 13.93 -0.36
CA ALA A 47 -8.86 15.28 0.18
C ALA A 47 -7.48 15.54 0.80
N SER A 48 -6.94 14.60 1.56
CA SER A 48 -5.60 14.70 2.17
C SER A 48 -4.50 14.72 1.12
N ILE A 49 -4.58 13.85 0.11
CA ILE A 49 -3.62 13.81 -1.01
C ILE A 49 -3.65 15.13 -1.78
N PHE A 50 -4.84 15.61 -2.13
CA PHE A 50 -5.01 16.87 -2.84
C PHE A 50 -4.43 18.04 -2.05
N SER A 51 -4.76 18.15 -0.76
CA SER A 51 -4.22 19.17 0.14
C SER A 51 -2.70 19.08 0.26
N SER A 52 -2.15 17.87 0.37
CA SER A 52 -0.71 17.64 0.46
C SER A 52 0.02 18.00 -0.84
N VAL A 53 -0.56 17.67 -1.99
CA VAL A 53 -0.01 18.06 -3.29
C VAL A 53 0.04 19.58 -3.42
N LEU A 54 -1.02 20.29 -3.07
CA LEU A 54 -1.06 21.76 -3.13
C LEU A 54 -0.09 22.42 -2.15
N LYS A 55 0.09 21.83 -0.96
CA LYS A 55 0.95 22.38 0.10
C LYS A 55 2.45 22.13 -0.14
N TYR A 56 2.79 20.94 -0.63
CA TYR A 56 4.17 20.45 -0.63
C TYR A 56 4.77 20.25 -2.03
N LEU A 57 3.99 20.37 -3.12
CA LEU A 57 4.48 20.14 -4.47
C LEU A 57 4.33 21.40 -5.33
N SER A 58 5.40 22.19 -5.39
CA SER A 58 5.52 23.21 -6.44
C SER A 58 5.84 22.56 -7.79
N ARG A 59 5.59 23.28 -8.89
CA ARG A 59 5.89 22.79 -10.25
C ARG A 59 7.36 22.36 -10.42
N ASN A 60 8.27 23.09 -9.81
CA ASN A 60 9.71 22.80 -9.87
C ASN A 60 10.07 21.55 -9.05
N GLU A 61 9.41 21.35 -7.91
CA GLU A 61 9.57 20.14 -7.10
C GLU A 61 9.01 18.91 -7.81
N LEU A 62 7.85 19.02 -8.48
CA LEU A 62 7.32 17.91 -9.29
C LEU A 62 8.30 17.46 -10.38
N LEU A 63 8.96 18.42 -11.06
CA LEU A 63 9.96 18.10 -12.09
C LEU A 63 11.22 17.48 -11.48
N SER A 64 11.67 17.96 -10.33
CA SER A 64 12.83 17.41 -9.62
C SER A 64 12.53 16.03 -9.01
N LEU A 65 11.30 15.82 -8.52
CA LEU A 65 10.86 14.54 -7.98
C LEU A 65 10.67 13.47 -9.07
N GLY A 66 10.46 13.88 -10.33
CA GLY A 66 10.43 12.96 -11.46
C GLY A 66 11.71 12.13 -11.60
N SER A 67 12.87 12.74 -11.38
CA SER A 67 14.17 12.04 -11.32
C SER A 67 14.30 11.14 -10.08
N SER A 68 13.64 11.49 -9.00
CA SER A 68 13.66 10.73 -7.74
C SER A 68 12.77 9.49 -7.76
N LEU A 69 11.89 9.32 -8.74
CA LEU A 69 11.06 8.12 -8.92
C LEU A 69 11.88 6.84 -9.08
N ILE A 70 13.12 6.96 -9.57
CA ILE A 70 13.99 5.79 -9.78
C ILE A 70 14.27 5.04 -8.48
N TYR A 71 14.37 5.73 -7.34
CA TYR A 71 14.65 5.12 -6.04
C TYR A 71 13.49 4.26 -5.54
N PRO A 72 12.24 4.78 -5.42
CA PRO A 72 11.11 3.97 -5.00
C PRO A 72 10.77 2.87 -6.02
N MET A 73 10.92 3.11 -7.32
CA MET A 73 10.75 2.08 -8.33
C MET A 73 11.77 0.95 -8.17
N GLY A 74 13.04 1.28 -7.96
CA GLY A 74 14.09 0.31 -7.67
C GLY A 74 13.81 -0.48 -6.39
N GLY A 75 13.39 0.20 -5.32
CA GLY A 75 13.00 -0.44 -4.06
C GLY A 75 11.84 -1.42 -4.25
N VAL A 76 10.77 -1.00 -4.93
CA VAL A 76 9.62 -1.86 -5.24
C VAL A 76 10.03 -3.06 -6.12
N ALA A 77 10.87 -2.86 -7.12
CA ALA A 77 11.37 -3.96 -7.95
C ALA A 77 12.15 -5.00 -7.13
N ILE A 78 13.01 -4.55 -6.22
CA ILE A 78 13.75 -5.43 -5.31
C ILE A 78 12.78 -6.21 -4.41
N THR A 79 11.75 -5.56 -3.83
CA THR A 79 10.76 -6.24 -2.99
C THR A 79 9.96 -7.30 -3.76
N TYR A 80 9.64 -7.08 -5.04
CA TYR A 80 9.04 -8.12 -5.90
C TYR A 80 9.99 -9.30 -6.11
N ILE A 81 11.26 -9.06 -6.38
CA ILE A 81 12.25 -10.13 -6.52
C ILE A 81 12.34 -10.95 -5.24
N VAL A 82 12.45 -10.29 -4.10
CA VAL A 82 12.46 -10.95 -2.78
C VAL A 82 11.18 -11.75 -2.55
N ALA A 83 10.01 -11.18 -2.84
CA ALA A 83 8.72 -11.85 -2.68
C ALA A 83 8.64 -13.13 -3.55
N ILE A 84 9.10 -13.08 -4.81
CA ILE A 84 9.13 -14.24 -5.71
C ILE A 84 10.08 -15.32 -5.17
N VAL A 85 11.24 -14.94 -4.65
CA VAL A 85 12.17 -15.87 -4.02
C VAL A 85 11.52 -16.52 -2.79
N LEU A 86 10.88 -15.72 -1.92
CA LEU A 86 10.18 -16.20 -0.74
C LEU A 86 9.05 -17.17 -1.07
N VAL A 87 8.29 -16.95 -2.14
CA VAL A 87 7.26 -17.90 -2.62
C VAL A 87 7.86 -19.27 -2.88
N LYS A 88 9.05 -19.33 -3.50
CA LYS A 88 9.74 -20.59 -3.79
C LYS A 88 10.30 -21.24 -2.53
N VAL A 89 10.98 -20.46 -1.69
CA VAL A 89 11.63 -20.96 -0.44
C VAL A 89 10.57 -21.49 0.53
N LEU A 90 9.48 -20.72 0.75
CA LEU A 90 8.39 -21.08 1.66
C LEU A 90 7.38 -22.05 1.04
N LYS A 91 7.59 -22.47 -0.21
CA LYS A 91 6.72 -23.41 -0.93
C LYS A 91 5.24 -23.00 -0.88
N VAL A 92 4.97 -21.71 -1.10
CA VAL A 92 3.61 -21.16 -1.06
C VAL A 92 2.72 -21.88 -2.06
N ARG A 93 1.54 -22.32 -1.62
CA ARG A 93 0.59 -23.11 -2.43
C ARG A 93 0.10 -22.30 -3.64
N PRO A 94 -0.10 -22.94 -4.82
CA PRO A 94 -0.78 -22.33 -5.96
C PRO A 94 -2.14 -21.75 -5.54
N GLY A 95 -2.54 -20.65 -6.15
CA GLY A 95 -3.74 -19.89 -5.79
C GLY A 95 -3.57 -18.92 -4.61
N ARG A 96 -2.39 -18.90 -3.95
CA ARG A 96 -2.03 -17.95 -2.90
C ARG A 96 -0.73 -17.19 -3.18
N ARG A 97 -0.01 -17.59 -4.23
CA ARG A 97 1.30 -17.02 -4.58
C ARG A 97 1.20 -15.56 -4.97
N GLY A 98 0.25 -15.24 -5.85
CA GLY A 98 0.03 -13.87 -6.32
C GLY A 98 -0.33 -12.91 -5.19
N THR A 99 -1.24 -13.32 -4.30
CA THR A 99 -1.60 -12.54 -3.11
C THR A 99 -0.42 -12.38 -2.17
N PHE A 100 0.34 -13.46 -1.93
CA PHE A 100 1.55 -13.41 -1.10
C PHE A 100 2.59 -12.44 -1.67
N ILE A 101 2.87 -12.51 -2.98
CA ILE A 101 3.79 -11.59 -3.66
C ILE A 101 3.32 -10.14 -3.48
N ASN A 102 2.04 -9.86 -3.74
CA ASN A 102 1.51 -8.51 -3.62
C ASN A 102 1.59 -7.96 -2.18
N THR A 103 1.32 -8.81 -1.19
CA THR A 103 1.37 -8.43 0.23
C THR A 103 2.79 -8.14 0.71
N ILE A 104 3.80 -8.87 0.20
CA ILE A 104 5.21 -8.65 0.56
C ILE A 104 5.79 -7.45 -0.18
N ALA A 105 5.46 -7.32 -1.47
CA ALA A 105 6.07 -6.31 -2.33
C ALA A 105 5.53 -4.90 -2.09
N ASN A 106 4.28 -4.78 -1.64
CA ASN A 106 3.62 -3.48 -1.48
C ASN A 106 3.28 -3.20 -0.01
N ALA A 107 3.51 -1.95 0.39
CA ALA A 107 3.30 -1.50 1.76
C ALA A 107 1.90 -0.90 1.96
N ASN A 108 1.39 -0.98 3.19
CA ASN A 108 0.25 -0.17 3.61
C ASN A 108 0.70 1.27 3.86
N THR A 109 0.80 2.03 2.77
CA THR A 109 1.36 3.38 2.80
C THR A 109 0.48 4.37 3.55
N ILE A 110 -0.85 4.25 3.47
CA ILE A 110 -1.74 5.26 4.02
C ILE A 110 -1.98 5.05 5.52
N PHE A 111 -2.45 3.88 5.91
CA PHE A 111 -2.88 3.69 7.31
C PHE A 111 -1.71 3.55 8.27
N ILE A 112 -0.56 3.03 7.81
CA ILE A 112 0.63 2.84 8.62
C ILE A 112 1.77 3.75 8.17
N GLY A 113 2.03 3.80 6.86
CA GLY A 113 3.18 4.51 6.31
C GLY A 113 3.11 6.02 6.53
N LEU A 114 1.96 6.66 6.30
CA LEU A 114 1.81 8.10 6.46
C LEU A 114 2.02 8.58 7.90
N PRO A 115 1.31 8.03 8.92
CA PRO A 115 1.55 8.41 10.31
C PRO A 115 3.00 8.15 10.75
N LEU A 116 3.56 7.02 10.35
CA LEU A 116 4.93 6.66 10.67
C LEU A 116 5.94 7.61 10.02
N ASN A 117 5.74 7.95 8.75
CA ASN A 117 6.60 8.89 8.03
C ASN A 117 6.63 10.27 8.71
N ILE A 118 5.45 10.81 9.07
CA ILE A 118 5.35 12.09 9.76
C ILE A 118 6.02 12.01 11.15
N ALA A 119 5.79 10.93 11.88
CA ALA A 119 6.34 10.74 13.22
C ALA A 119 7.87 10.59 13.23
N LEU A 120 8.46 9.97 12.19
CA LEU A 120 9.90 9.74 12.10
C LEU A 120 10.66 10.89 11.45
N PHE A 121 10.12 11.47 10.40
CA PHE A 121 10.82 12.41 9.53
C PHE A 121 10.21 13.81 9.49
N GLY A 122 9.05 13.98 10.14
CA GLY A 122 8.31 15.25 10.13
C GLY A 122 7.58 15.53 8.81
N GLU A 123 6.84 16.64 8.78
CA GLU A 123 6.04 17.04 7.60
C GLU A 123 6.89 17.35 6.36
N ASN A 124 8.13 17.75 6.52
CA ASN A 124 9.04 18.07 5.41
C ASN A 124 9.37 16.86 4.52
N SER A 125 9.10 15.63 5.01
CA SER A 125 9.28 14.39 4.24
C SER A 125 8.11 14.08 3.30
N MET A 126 7.01 14.84 3.37
CA MET A 126 5.79 14.58 2.61
C MET A 126 5.98 14.51 1.09
N PRO A 127 6.78 15.36 0.44
CA PRO A 127 7.01 15.24 -1.01
C PRO A 127 7.60 13.87 -1.39
N TYR A 128 8.59 13.38 -0.66
CA TYR A 128 9.22 12.07 -0.90
C TYR A 128 8.25 10.92 -0.60
N PHE A 129 7.47 11.07 0.47
CA PHE A 129 6.42 10.11 0.81
C PHE A 129 5.37 9.99 -0.31
N LEU A 130 4.92 11.11 -0.90
CA LEU A 130 3.95 11.12 -1.98
C LEU A 130 4.49 10.42 -3.24
N VAL A 131 5.76 10.61 -3.57
CA VAL A 131 6.41 9.90 -4.69
C VAL A 131 6.41 8.39 -4.45
N TYR A 132 6.78 7.96 -3.25
CA TYR A 132 6.71 6.54 -2.87
C TYR A 132 5.27 6.01 -2.89
N TYR A 133 4.32 6.78 -2.36
CA TYR A 133 2.90 6.43 -2.35
C TYR A 133 2.34 6.16 -3.76
N VAL A 134 2.61 7.07 -4.70
CA VAL A 134 2.18 6.89 -6.10
C VAL A 134 2.81 5.64 -6.70
N THR A 135 4.12 5.45 -6.53
CA THR A 135 4.84 4.28 -7.02
C THR A 135 4.26 2.98 -6.44
N ASN A 136 4.04 2.93 -5.14
CA ASN A 136 3.46 1.77 -4.44
C ASN A 136 2.02 1.49 -4.90
N THR A 137 1.22 2.54 -5.10
CA THR A 137 -0.17 2.42 -5.57
C THR A 137 -0.22 1.85 -6.99
N VAL A 138 0.55 2.41 -7.91
CA VAL A 138 0.64 1.88 -9.29
C VAL A 138 1.15 0.44 -9.28
N SER A 139 2.18 0.15 -8.49
CA SER A 139 2.71 -1.19 -8.32
C SER A 139 1.65 -2.18 -7.83
N THR A 140 0.89 -1.82 -6.80
CA THR A 140 -0.17 -2.67 -6.23
C THR A 140 -1.24 -2.99 -7.26
N TRP A 141 -1.75 -1.98 -7.96
CA TRP A 141 -2.89 -2.12 -8.85
C TRP A 141 -2.53 -2.63 -10.24
N VAL A 142 -1.32 -2.40 -10.72
CA VAL A 142 -0.87 -2.90 -12.04
C VAL A 142 -0.15 -4.23 -11.87
N VAL A 143 0.98 -4.24 -11.15
CA VAL A 143 1.85 -5.41 -11.04
C VAL A 143 1.27 -6.44 -10.06
N GLY A 144 0.82 -5.99 -8.89
CA GLY A 144 0.27 -6.87 -7.86
C GLY A 144 -0.98 -7.61 -8.32
N ILE A 145 -1.93 -6.91 -8.94
CA ILE A 145 -3.14 -7.55 -9.51
C ILE A 145 -2.80 -8.52 -10.63
N PHE A 146 -1.78 -8.21 -11.45
CA PHE A 146 -1.33 -9.12 -12.48
C PHE A 146 -0.89 -10.47 -11.87
N PHE A 147 -0.07 -10.46 -10.81
CA PHE A 147 0.35 -11.67 -10.13
C PHE A 147 -0.83 -12.43 -9.49
N ILE A 148 -1.79 -11.72 -8.89
CA ILE A 148 -2.99 -12.33 -8.31
C ILE A 148 -3.82 -13.02 -9.39
N LYS A 149 -4.07 -12.35 -10.51
CA LYS A 149 -4.83 -12.91 -11.64
C LYS A 149 -4.10 -14.07 -12.34
N ALA A 150 -2.78 -14.03 -12.38
CA ALA A 150 -1.96 -15.10 -12.99
C ALA A 150 -1.95 -16.38 -12.13
N ASP A 151 -2.17 -16.26 -10.82
CA ASP A 151 -2.18 -17.39 -9.88
C ASP A 151 -3.60 -17.93 -9.59
N ASP A 152 -4.62 -17.49 -10.33
CA ASP A 152 -6.00 -17.92 -10.16
C ASP A 152 -6.18 -19.38 -10.64
N PRO A 153 -6.44 -20.33 -9.73
CA PRO A 153 -6.55 -21.75 -10.08
C PRO A 153 -7.76 -22.07 -10.97
N THR A 154 -8.76 -21.19 -11.00
CA THR A 154 -9.97 -21.39 -11.83
C THR A 154 -9.70 -21.19 -13.31
N LYS A 155 -8.63 -20.46 -13.67
CA LYS A 155 -8.22 -20.20 -15.06
C LYS A 155 -7.45 -21.34 -15.70
N THR A 156 -6.89 -22.25 -14.93
CA THR A 156 -6.10 -23.39 -15.44
C THR A 156 -6.98 -24.42 -16.17
N SER A 157 -8.29 -24.39 -15.97
CA SER A 157 -9.22 -25.33 -16.61
C SER A 157 -9.74 -24.90 -17.99
N ASN A 158 -9.60 -23.61 -18.37
CA ASN A 158 -10.20 -23.09 -19.63
C ASN A 158 -9.28 -22.18 -20.44
N SER A 159 -7.97 -22.35 -20.37
CA SER A 159 -7.05 -21.48 -21.14
C SER A 159 -6.66 -22.09 -22.48
N LYS A 160 -7.55 -22.04 -23.45
CA LYS A 160 -7.18 -21.70 -24.85
C LYS A 160 -7.86 -20.36 -25.14
N THR A 161 -7.05 -19.32 -25.24
CA THR A 161 -7.37 -18.01 -25.82
C THR A 161 -8.41 -17.13 -25.11
N GLN A 162 -8.00 -16.35 -24.11
CA GLN A 162 -8.65 -15.08 -23.85
C GLN A 162 -7.63 -13.94 -23.94
N HIS A 163 -7.70 -13.19 -25.03
CA HIS A 163 -7.08 -11.88 -25.16
C HIS A 163 -7.58 -10.97 -24.03
N LEU A 164 -6.65 -10.27 -23.38
CA LEU A 164 -6.94 -9.24 -22.38
C LEU A 164 -7.88 -8.19 -22.97
N ASN A 165 -9.12 -8.20 -22.56
CA ASN A 165 -10.09 -7.20 -22.98
C ASN A 165 -10.02 -6.02 -22.00
N ILE A 166 -9.25 -5.00 -22.38
CA ILE A 166 -9.03 -3.75 -21.61
C ILE A 166 -10.35 -3.02 -21.33
N LYS A 167 -11.41 -3.29 -22.09
CA LYS A 167 -12.74 -2.70 -21.89
C LYS A 167 -13.51 -3.16 -20.64
N GLN A 168 -13.01 -4.13 -19.88
CA GLN A 168 -13.64 -4.59 -18.63
C GLN A 168 -13.01 -4.00 -17.36
N ILE A 169 -12.04 -3.09 -17.50
CA ILE A 169 -11.31 -2.49 -16.38
C ILE A 169 -11.73 -1.00 -16.16
N LEU A 170 -12.48 -0.44 -17.08
CA LEU A 170 -13.16 0.85 -16.96
C LEU A 170 -14.65 0.60 -16.70
#